data_a0dd414cb8e71453ce77e33cd37ecc31
#
_entry.id   a0dd414cb8e71453ce77e33cd37ecc31
#
_cell.length_a   1.000
_cell.length_b   1.000
_cell.length_c   1.000
_cell.angle_alpha   90.00
_cell.angle_beta   90.00
_cell.angle_gamma   90.00
#
_symmetry.space_group_name_H-M   'P 1'
#
loop_
_entity.id
_entity.type
_entity.pdbx_description
1 polymer ?
#
loop_
_entity_poly.entity_id
_entity_poly.type
_entity_poly.pdbx_seq_one_letter_code
_entity_poly.pdbx_strand_id
1 'polypeptide(L)'
;MTDSSILTNRKLEKLLKDGEGFTVEFKKCKNALPTSVFETVCSFSNRYGGFILLGVDDSGNVLGVEQAAVKKIKTDFINILNNPNKIRPSLFLNLEEYDYEGKTILWVYVPVNSDVEFCDGKVFDRNGDADQDITKSVDLVANLYNRKSHDFYERMLLPYATLDHLRLDLIPKVKQLVQIKNTLHPWKDMDAMDIFKSAGLYEDNLITGKKGFNLAAILLFGKDTAIQSCLPAYKTDAIFRYKNPDRYDDRLIVETNLIESYERLMEFVQKHTDDRFFLVDNLSTSVRDKIAREVVVNTLVHREYSSAYPAKLIITKDSLYTENWNRSTKFGRLTPENFTPYPKNPLIAKFFMELGMADTLGSGVRNLYKFTKIYSSTEPILEEGDVFKTTVLLENDGINKEKLIENRES
;
A
#
# COMPACT_ATOMS: atom_id res chain seq x y z
N MET A 1 -3.89 -0.90 20.19
CA MET A 1 -4.40 0.38 19.64
C MET A 1 -3.28 1.38 19.80
N THR A 2 -2.61 1.72 18.72
CA THR A 2 -1.48 2.63 18.75
C THR A 2 -1.98 4.06 18.95
N ASP A 3 -1.32 4.78 19.80
CA ASP A 3 -1.44 6.17 20.29
C ASP A 3 -1.55 7.27 19.19
N SER A 4 -1.94 6.90 17.96
CA SER A 4 -1.97 7.81 16.82
C SER A 4 -3.15 8.79 16.80
N SER A 5 -4.19 8.53 17.60
CA SER A 5 -5.40 9.36 17.67
C SER A 5 -5.37 10.42 18.80
N ILE A 6 -4.36 10.44 19.66
CA ILE A 6 -4.26 11.41 20.78
C ILE A 6 -3.42 12.60 20.34
N LEU A 7 -3.89 13.81 20.62
CA LEU A 7 -3.16 15.05 20.40
C LEU A 7 -2.30 15.40 21.63
N THR A 8 -0.99 15.43 21.47
CA THR A 8 -0.03 15.87 22.48
C THR A 8 0.62 17.17 22.01
N ASN A 9 1.24 17.95 22.93
CA ASN A 9 1.95 19.20 22.58
C ASN A 9 2.94 18.98 21.43
N ARG A 10 3.82 18.00 21.54
CA ARG A 10 4.83 17.68 20.52
C ARG A 10 4.17 17.33 19.17
N LYS A 11 3.03 16.66 19.21
CA LYS A 11 2.29 16.28 18.00
C LYS A 11 1.62 17.50 17.38
N LEU A 12 0.98 18.34 18.18
CA LEU A 12 0.37 19.59 17.73
C LEU A 12 1.40 20.50 17.06
N GLU A 13 2.53 20.76 17.71
CA GLU A 13 3.63 21.57 17.16
C GLU A 13 4.13 21.02 15.82
N LYS A 14 4.24 19.69 15.72
CA LYS A 14 4.60 19.04 14.48
C LYS A 14 3.53 19.25 13.39
N LEU A 15 2.24 19.06 13.69
CA LEU A 15 1.15 19.26 12.75
C LEU A 15 1.09 20.71 12.26
N LEU A 16 1.24 21.69 13.18
CA LEU A 16 1.26 23.12 12.83
C LEU A 16 2.45 23.47 11.91
N LYS A 17 3.60 22.83 12.13
CA LYS A 17 4.80 23.03 11.31
C LYS A 17 4.71 22.36 9.94
N ASP A 18 4.19 21.13 9.89
CA ASP A 18 4.09 20.35 8.65
C ASP A 18 3.00 20.90 7.73
N GLY A 19 1.98 21.61 8.27
CA GLY A 19 0.92 22.25 7.53
C GLY A 19 -0.22 21.29 7.13
N GLU A 20 -1.14 21.80 6.30
CA GLU A 20 -2.25 21.03 5.73
C GLU A 20 -1.76 19.99 4.72
N GLY A 21 -2.53 18.92 4.52
CA GLY A 21 -2.18 17.85 3.60
C GLY A 21 -3.17 16.70 3.64
N PHE A 22 -2.72 15.50 3.26
CA PHE A 22 -3.59 14.31 3.18
C PHE A 22 -4.27 13.92 4.50
N THR A 23 -3.68 14.27 5.65
CA THR A 23 -4.14 13.81 6.98
C THR A 23 -4.25 14.93 8.01
N VAL A 24 -4.12 16.17 7.58
CA VAL A 24 -4.20 17.36 8.45
C VAL A 24 -4.99 18.45 7.75
N GLU A 25 -5.90 19.07 8.47
CA GLU A 25 -6.69 20.21 8.02
C GLU A 25 -6.84 21.25 9.11
N PHE A 26 -6.67 22.52 8.74
CA PHE A 26 -6.90 23.67 9.60
C PHE A 26 -8.16 24.41 9.20
N LYS A 27 -8.93 24.85 10.17
CA LYS A 27 -10.12 25.66 9.92
C LYS A 27 -10.20 26.84 10.86
N LYS A 28 -10.29 28.03 10.31
CA LYS A 28 -10.65 29.23 11.07
C LYS A 28 -12.03 29.03 11.69
N CYS A 29 -12.09 29.01 13.00
CA CYS A 29 -13.31 28.79 13.75
C CYS A 29 -13.30 29.68 14.99
N LYS A 30 -13.82 30.89 14.91
CA LYS A 30 -13.83 31.80 16.05
C LYS A 30 -15.04 31.56 16.95
N ASN A 31 -16.27 31.66 16.38
CA ASN A 31 -17.53 31.60 17.11
C ASN A 31 -18.61 30.73 16.43
N ALA A 32 -18.35 30.19 15.25
CA ALA A 32 -19.25 29.33 14.51
C ALA A 32 -18.47 28.26 13.74
N LEU A 33 -19.08 27.08 13.61
CA LEU A 33 -18.50 25.92 12.91
C LEU A 33 -18.57 26.15 11.39
N PRO A 34 -17.47 26.13 10.65
CA PRO A 34 -17.49 26.19 9.19
C PRO A 34 -18.16 24.94 8.60
N THR A 35 -19.04 25.12 7.63
CA THR A 35 -19.77 23.99 7.00
C THR A 35 -18.83 23.05 6.22
N SER A 36 -17.74 23.58 5.67
CA SER A 36 -16.72 22.80 4.95
C SER A 36 -15.99 21.77 5.83
N VAL A 37 -16.08 21.86 7.15
CA VAL A 37 -15.54 20.83 8.06
C VAL A 37 -16.09 19.44 7.75
N PHE A 38 -17.36 19.35 7.32
CA PHE A 38 -17.99 18.06 7.05
C PHE A 38 -17.59 17.44 5.71
N GLU A 39 -17.19 18.26 4.73
CA GLU A 39 -16.54 17.78 3.50
C GLU A 39 -15.20 17.14 3.84
N THR A 40 -14.42 17.79 4.73
CA THR A 40 -13.14 17.23 5.24
C THR A 40 -13.36 15.97 6.09
N VAL A 41 -14.37 15.93 6.96
CA VAL A 41 -14.73 14.71 7.70
C VAL A 41 -15.01 13.55 6.74
N CYS A 42 -15.79 13.81 5.68
CA CYS A 42 -16.11 12.84 4.65
C CYS A 42 -14.85 12.37 3.90
N SER A 43 -14.03 13.30 3.41
CA SER A 43 -12.82 12.98 2.63
C SER A 43 -11.77 12.23 3.47
N PHE A 44 -11.56 12.60 4.72
CA PHE A 44 -10.66 11.90 5.63
C PHE A 44 -11.15 10.49 5.94
N SER A 45 -12.45 10.34 6.27
CA SER A 45 -13.03 9.02 6.50
C SER A 45 -12.96 8.14 5.25
N ASN A 46 -13.07 8.73 4.07
CA ASN A 46 -12.96 8.05 2.80
C ASN A 46 -11.51 7.69 2.41
N ARG A 47 -10.50 8.38 2.95
CA ARG A 47 -9.10 8.21 2.49
C ARG A 47 -8.18 7.58 3.54
N TYR A 48 -7.48 8.39 4.32
CA TYR A 48 -6.44 7.94 5.26
C TYR A 48 -6.77 8.25 6.71
N GLY A 49 -7.91 8.87 6.97
CA GLY A 49 -8.19 9.51 8.24
C GLY A 49 -7.36 10.79 8.40
N GLY A 50 -7.51 11.48 9.53
CA GLY A 50 -6.72 12.68 9.76
C GLY A 50 -7.19 13.52 10.93
N PHE A 51 -6.42 14.57 11.21
CA PHE A 51 -6.69 15.56 12.24
C PHE A 51 -7.31 16.80 11.63
N ILE A 52 -8.42 17.26 12.19
CA ILE A 52 -9.01 18.57 11.90
C ILE A 52 -8.81 19.44 13.12
N LEU A 53 -8.15 20.59 12.93
CA LEU A 53 -7.88 21.59 13.98
C LEU A 53 -8.73 22.83 13.70
N LEU A 54 -9.63 23.16 14.63
CA LEU A 54 -10.50 24.34 14.56
C LEU A 54 -9.90 25.45 15.42
N GLY A 55 -9.86 26.67 14.92
CA GLY A 55 -9.21 27.81 15.53
C GLY A 55 -7.75 28.01 15.07
N VAL A 56 -7.39 27.41 13.94
CA VAL A 56 -6.08 27.56 13.28
C VAL A 56 -6.31 28.10 11.87
N ASP A 57 -5.44 28.97 11.38
CA ASP A 57 -5.49 29.46 10.00
C ASP A 57 -4.66 28.57 9.05
N ASP A 58 -4.82 28.77 7.75
CA ASP A 58 -4.19 27.98 6.68
C ASP A 58 -2.64 28.03 6.71
N SER A 59 -2.06 29.00 7.43
CA SER A 59 -0.62 29.13 7.65
C SER A 59 -0.14 28.47 8.94
N GLY A 60 -1.03 27.77 9.68
CA GLY A 60 -0.68 27.12 10.95
C GLY A 60 -0.65 28.05 12.16
N ASN A 61 -1.11 29.33 12.02
CA ASN A 61 -1.18 30.23 13.16
C ASN A 61 -2.41 29.92 14.01
N VAL A 62 -2.22 29.75 15.31
CA VAL A 62 -3.30 29.50 16.24
C VAL A 62 -4.03 30.81 16.55
N LEU A 63 -5.26 30.91 16.09
CA LEU A 63 -6.17 32.04 16.35
C LEU A 63 -6.99 31.84 17.64
N GLY A 64 -7.35 30.58 17.91
CA GLY A 64 -8.22 30.15 18.99
C GLY A 64 -9.71 30.26 18.68
N VAL A 65 -10.49 29.48 19.44
CA VAL A 65 -11.97 29.51 19.45
C VAL A 65 -12.42 30.32 20.66
N GLU A 66 -13.45 31.16 20.51
CA GLU A 66 -14.03 31.89 21.64
C GLU A 66 -14.63 30.93 22.66
N GLN A 67 -14.22 31.05 23.92
CA GLN A 67 -14.64 30.12 24.99
C GLN A 67 -16.17 30.06 25.14
N ALA A 68 -16.87 31.18 24.94
CA ALA A 68 -18.31 31.22 24.99
C ALA A 68 -19.01 30.45 23.86
N ALA A 69 -18.33 30.24 22.73
CA ALA A 69 -18.86 29.52 21.56
C ALA A 69 -18.56 28.00 21.59
N VAL A 70 -17.59 27.55 22.39
CA VAL A 70 -17.13 26.15 22.42
C VAL A 70 -18.27 25.14 22.55
N LYS A 71 -19.14 25.33 23.55
CA LYS A 71 -20.26 24.42 23.80
C LYS A 71 -21.21 24.34 22.62
N LYS A 72 -21.52 25.48 21.99
CA LYS A 72 -22.41 25.52 20.82
C LYS A 72 -21.76 24.79 19.63
N ILE A 73 -20.51 25.08 19.33
CA ILE A 73 -19.76 24.44 18.22
C ILE A 73 -19.74 22.93 18.38
N LYS A 74 -19.45 22.41 19.58
CA LYS A 74 -19.47 20.95 19.86
C LYS A 74 -20.87 20.36 19.66
N THR A 75 -21.91 21.05 20.10
CA THR A 75 -23.30 20.58 19.91
C THR A 75 -23.69 20.60 18.43
N ASP A 76 -23.36 21.64 17.69
CA ASP A 76 -23.67 21.78 16.27
C ASP A 76 -22.92 20.70 15.46
N PHE A 77 -21.67 20.41 15.79
CA PHE A 77 -20.88 19.35 15.17
C PHE A 77 -21.56 17.97 15.31
N ILE A 78 -21.95 17.60 16.53
CA ILE A 78 -22.62 16.32 16.80
C ILE A 78 -23.99 16.26 16.10
N ASN A 79 -24.77 17.33 16.12
CA ASN A 79 -26.09 17.37 15.50
C ASN A 79 -26.00 17.16 13.98
N ILE A 80 -24.99 17.73 13.32
CA ILE A 80 -24.79 17.55 11.88
C ILE A 80 -24.31 16.12 11.56
N LEU A 81 -23.40 15.56 12.33
CA LEU A 81 -22.96 14.18 12.15
C LEU A 81 -24.09 13.16 12.30
N ASN A 82 -25.04 13.43 13.20
CA ASN A 82 -26.21 12.58 13.43
C ASN A 82 -27.34 12.81 12.41
N ASN A 83 -27.22 13.80 11.54
CA ASN A 83 -28.23 14.06 10.51
C ASN A 83 -27.94 13.23 9.24
N PRO A 84 -28.73 12.19 8.92
CA PRO A 84 -28.47 11.31 7.78
C PRO A 84 -28.61 11.99 6.41
N ASN A 85 -29.23 13.18 6.36
CA ASN A 85 -29.26 14.00 5.16
C ASN A 85 -27.98 14.81 4.95
N LYS A 86 -27.15 14.93 5.98
CA LYS A 86 -25.87 15.65 5.94
C LYS A 86 -24.70 14.69 5.84
N ILE A 87 -24.61 13.73 6.76
CA ILE A 87 -23.54 12.71 6.77
C ILE A 87 -24.17 11.33 6.75
N ARG A 88 -23.73 10.49 5.84
CA ARG A 88 -24.21 9.11 5.66
C ARG A 88 -23.08 8.18 5.23
N PRO A 89 -22.87 7.03 5.93
CA PRO A 89 -23.47 6.66 7.21
C PRO A 89 -23.09 7.61 8.35
N SER A 90 -23.80 7.52 9.49
CA SER A 90 -23.50 8.36 10.66
C SER A 90 -22.14 8.01 11.27
N LEU A 91 -21.36 9.04 11.58
CA LEU A 91 -20.05 8.91 12.22
C LEU A 91 -20.12 9.33 13.69
N PHE A 92 -19.49 8.53 14.57
CA PHE A 92 -19.41 8.83 15.99
C PHE A 92 -18.09 9.53 16.31
N LEU A 93 -18.08 10.85 16.19
CA LEU A 93 -16.92 11.70 16.43
C LEU A 93 -17.27 12.79 17.43
N ASN A 94 -16.31 13.20 18.25
CA ASN A 94 -16.43 14.29 19.18
C ASN A 94 -15.29 15.28 19.01
N LEU A 95 -15.60 16.59 19.12
CA LEU A 95 -14.57 17.62 19.21
C LEU A 95 -14.02 17.64 20.63
N GLU A 96 -12.71 17.59 20.75
CA GLU A 96 -11.98 17.74 21.99
C GLU A 96 -11.34 19.12 22.10
N GLU A 97 -11.15 19.58 23.34
CA GLU A 97 -10.55 20.89 23.63
C GLU A 97 -9.07 20.70 23.93
N TYR A 98 -8.29 21.64 23.44
CA TYR A 98 -6.86 21.71 23.72
C TYR A 98 -6.46 23.17 23.98
N ASP A 99 -5.83 23.44 25.13
CA ASP A 99 -5.26 24.75 25.41
C ASP A 99 -3.84 24.83 24.86
N TYR A 100 -3.61 25.78 23.98
CA TYR A 100 -2.31 26.07 23.40
C TYR A 100 -1.95 27.54 23.63
N GLU A 101 -1.02 27.80 24.53
CA GLU A 101 -0.57 29.17 24.90
C GLU A 101 -1.72 30.11 25.30
N GLY A 102 -2.72 29.61 26.04
CA GLY A 102 -3.88 30.37 26.48
C GLY A 102 -4.95 30.57 25.42
N LYS A 103 -4.85 29.89 24.29
CA LYS A 103 -5.87 29.86 23.23
C LYS A 103 -6.49 28.47 23.12
N THR A 104 -7.81 28.41 23.05
CA THR A 104 -8.54 27.15 22.91
C THR A 104 -8.57 26.71 21.45
N ILE A 105 -8.05 25.52 21.14
CA ILE A 105 -8.21 24.80 19.87
C ILE A 105 -9.25 23.71 20.10
N LEU A 106 -10.19 23.52 19.16
CA LEU A 106 -11.01 22.33 19.09
C LEU A 106 -10.44 21.41 18.03
N TRP A 107 -10.35 20.11 18.33
CA TRP A 107 -9.78 19.16 17.39
C TRP A 107 -10.54 17.85 17.38
N VAL A 108 -10.44 17.13 16.27
CA VAL A 108 -10.97 15.78 16.11
C VAL A 108 -10.02 14.97 15.24
N TYR A 109 -9.85 13.70 15.60
CA TYR A 109 -9.27 12.70 14.70
C TYR A 109 -10.39 11.95 14.01
N VAL A 110 -10.42 12.00 12.68
CA VAL A 110 -11.37 11.26 11.84
C VAL A 110 -10.71 9.96 11.42
N PRO A 111 -11.18 8.80 11.88
CA PRO A 111 -10.66 7.51 11.43
C PRO A 111 -11.19 7.16 10.03
N VAL A 112 -10.49 6.27 9.34
CA VAL A 112 -11.01 5.63 8.13
C VAL A 112 -12.15 4.71 8.52
N ASN A 113 -13.32 4.87 7.89
CA ASN A 113 -14.45 3.95 8.05
C ASN A 113 -14.42 2.86 6.97
N SER A 114 -15.10 1.74 7.22
CA SER A 114 -15.29 0.65 6.25
C SER A 114 -16.27 1.02 5.13
N ASP A 115 -17.22 1.89 5.41
CA ASP A 115 -18.21 2.33 4.44
C ASP A 115 -17.77 3.60 3.71
N VAL A 116 -18.34 3.83 2.52
CA VAL A 116 -18.16 5.09 1.79
C VAL A 116 -19.03 6.16 2.41
N GLU A 117 -18.39 7.24 2.86
CA GLU A 117 -19.05 8.40 3.47
C GLU A 117 -19.54 9.40 2.42
N PHE A 118 -20.71 9.95 2.68
CA PHE A 118 -21.33 10.99 1.89
C PHE A 118 -21.57 12.24 2.76
N CYS A 119 -21.27 13.40 2.20
CA CYS A 119 -21.63 14.70 2.77
C CYS A 119 -22.58 15.42 1.82
N ASP A 120 -23.78 15.80 2.28
CA ASP A 120 -24.84 16.42 1.46
C ASP A 120 -25.14 15.64 0.15
N GLY A 121 -25.10 14.29 0.21
CA GLY A 121 -25.31 13.42 -0.93
C GLY A 121 -24.14 13.31 -1.91
N LYS A 122 -23.02 13.94 -1.62
CA LYS A 122 -21.79 13.93 -2.40
C LYS A 122 -20.72 13.06 -1.76
N VAL A 123 -19.88 12.48 -2.60
CA VAL A 123 -18.70 11.72 -2.17
C VAL A 123 -17.46 12.60 -2.31
N PHE A 124 -16.77 12.80 -1.20
CA PHE A 124 -15.49 13.52 -1.19
C PHE A 124 -14.34 12.56 -0.96
N ASP A 125 -13.25 12.75 -1.69
CA ASP A 125 -11.97 12.07 -1.48
C ASP A 125 -10.86 13.11 -1.30
N ARG A 126 -9.80 12.74 -0.58
CA ARG A 126 -8.72 13.66 -0.27
C ARG A 126 -7.64 13.60 -1.36
N ASN A 127 -7.28 14.77 -1.90
CA ASN A 127 -6.18 14.92 -2.86
C ASN A 127 -5.26 16.06 -2.42
N GLY A 128 -4.13 15.70 -1.82
CA GLY A 128 -3.26 16.68 -1.17
C GLY A 128 -3.95 17.31 0.04
N ASP A 129 -4.16 18.62 -0.02
CA ASP A 129 -4.87 19.44 0.96
C ASP A 129 -6.33 19.75 0.53
N ALA A 130 -6.79 19.24 -0.62
CA ALA A 130 -8.11 19.51 -1.15
C ALA A 130 -9.13 18.38 -0.89
N ASP A 131 -10.36 18.75 -0.53
CA ASP A 131 -11.51 17.87 -0.45
C ASP A 131 -12.20 17.84 -1.82
N GLN A 132 -11.85 16.84 -2.64
CA GLN A 132 -12.34 16.73 -4.01
C GLN A 132 -13.70 16.04 -4.08
N ASP A 133 -14.70 16.70 -4.67
CA ASP A 133 -15.99 16.09 -5.01
C ASP A 133 -15.79 15.12 -6.19
N ILE A 134 -15.83 13.83 -5.91
CA ILE A 134 -15.68 12.75 -6.90
C ILE A 134 -17.00 12.12 -7.34
N THR A 135 -18.13 12.65 -6.87
CA THR A 135 -19.47 12.04 -7.05
C THR A 135 -19.79 11.68 -8.51
N LYS A 136 -19.33 12.49 -9.46
CA LYS A 136 -19.58 12.27 -10.90
C LYS A 136 -18.49 11.46 -11.60
N SER A 137 -17.41 11.12 -10.91
CA SER A 137 -16.27 10.37 -11.46
C SER A 137 -16.44 8.89 -11.17
N VAL A 138 -17.04 8.15 -12.11
CA VAL A 138 -17.38 6.72 -11.93
C VAL A 138 -16.17 5.92 -11.49
N ASP A 139 -15.01 6.12 -12.14
CA ASP A 139 -13.79 5.37 -11.85
C ASP A 139 -13.26 5.68 -10.45
N LEU A 140 -13.26 6.96 -10.01
CA LEU A 140 -12.78 7.34 -8.68
C LEU A 140 -13.70 6.79 -7.59
N VAL A 141 -15.01 6.83 -7.81
CA VAL A 141 -16.00 6.24 -6.89
C VAL A 141 -15.84 4.72 -6.82
N ALA A 142 -15.68 4.03 -7.95
CA ALA A 142 -15.44 2.59 -7.99
C ALA A 142 -14.14 2.22 -7.24
N ASN A 143 -13.07 2.98 -7.47
CA ASN A 143 -11.79 2.80 -6.76
C ASN A 143 -11.93 3.02 -5.25
N LEU A 144 -12.75 3.98 -4.83
CA LEU A 144 -13.04 4.21 -3.42
C LEU A 144 -13.78 3.02 -2.78
N TYR A 145 -14.83 2.50 -3.44
CA TYR A 145 -15.53 1.29 -2.97
C TYR A 145 -14.58 0.08 -2.89
N ASN A 146 -13.75 -0.13 -3.92
CA ASN A 146 -12.75 -1.20 -3.92
C ASN A 146 -11.75 -1.04 -2.77
N ARG A 147 -11.30 0.19 -2.48
CA ARG A 147 -10.37 0.49 -1.37
C ARG A 147 -10.97 0.16 -0.01
N LYS A 148 -12.27 0.38 0.17
CA LYS A 148 -13.00 0.15 1.42
C LYS A 148 -13.55 -1.28 1.56
N SER A 149 -13.63 -2.04 0.47
CA SER A 149 -14.01 -3.45 0.51
C SER A 149 -13.05 -4.26 1.37
N HIS A 150 -13.60 -5.15 2.20
CA HIS A 150 -12.81 -6.11 2.98
C HIS A 150 -12.43 -7.35 2.17
N ASP A 151 -12.95 -7.47 0.94
CA ASP A 151 -12.68 -8.61 0.08
C ASP A 151 -11.32 -8.44 -0.60
N PHE A 152 -10.50 -9.46 -0.49
CA PHE A 152 -9.25 -9.54 -1.22
C PHE A 152 -9.52 -9.96 -2.67
N TYR A 153 -9.13 -9.14 -3.63
CA TYR A 153 -9.39 -9.39 -5.06
C TYR A 153 -8.83 -10.73 -5.54
N GLU A 154 -7.71 -11.17 -4.97
CA GLU A 154 -7.11 -12.48 -5.23
C GLU A 154 -8.03 -13.67 -4.90
N ARG A 155 -9.03 -13.47 -4.01
CA ARG A 155 -10.01 -14.49 -3.61
C ARG A 155 -11.24 -14.55 -4.52
N MET A 156 -11.32 -13.71 -5.54
CA MET A 156 -12.40 -13.77 -6.52
C MET A 156 -12.50 -15.17 -7.12
N LEU A 157 -13.64 -15.84 -6.91
CA LEU A 157 -13.90 -17.17 -7.47
C LEU A 157 -14.12 -17.09 -8.98
N LEU A 158 -13.50 -18.01 -9.69
CA LEU A 158 -13.57 -18.16 -11.15
C LEU A 158 -14.32 -19.45 -11.48
N PRO A 159 -15.66 -19.41 -11.65
CA PRO A 159 -16.50 -20.60 -11.69
C PRO A 159 -16.23 -21.52 -12.89
N TYR A 160 -15.59 -21.00 -13.93
CA TYR A 160 -15.23 -21.76 -15.14
C TYR A 160 -13.76 -22.16 -15.21
N ALA A 161 -12.96 -21.81 -14.18
CA ALA A 161 -11.56 -22.23 -14.12
C ALA A 161 -11.46 -23.72 -13.77
N THR A 162 -10.64 -24.44 -14.52
CA THR A 162 -10.36 -25.87 -14.36
C THR A 162 -8.85 -26.11 -14.29
N LEU A 163 -8.42 -27.33 -14.00
CA LEU A 163 -7.01 -27.71 -14.01
C LEU A 163 -6.34 -27.46 -15.37
N ASP A 164 -7.10 -27.51 -16.48
CA ASP A 164 -6.58 -27.24 -17.83
C ASP A 164 -6.10 -25.79 -18.03
N HIS A 165 -6.54 -24.88 -17.19
CA HIS A 165 -6.09 -23.48 -17.20
C HIS A 165 -4.79 -23.27 -16.42
N LEU A 166 -4.33 -24.30 -15.69
CA LEU A 166 -3.19 -24.21 -14.78
C LEU A 166 -1.95 -24.94 -15.33
N ARG A 167 -0.77 -24.48 -14.93
CA ARG A 167 0.55 -25.03 -15.18
C ARG A 167 0.88 -26.10 -14.12
N LEU A 168 0.32 -27.30 -14.30
CA LEU A 168 0.54 -28.43 -13.39
C LEU A 168 2.01 -28.91 -13.40
N ASP A 169 2.74 -28.61 -14.46
CA ASP A 169 4.17 -28.87 -14.58
C ASP A 169 5.03 -28.07 -13.57
N LEU A 170 4.47 -27.03 -12.91
CA LEU A 170 5.11 -26.31 -11.82
C LEU A 170 5.00 -27.04 -10.46
N ILE A 171 4.12 -28.02 -10.32
CA ILE A 171 3.92 -28.74 -9.04
C ILE A 171 5.19 -29.44 -8.54
N PRO A 172 5.98 -30.16 -9.38
CA PRO A 172 7.26 -30.74 -8.91
C PRO A 172 8.22 -29.72 -8.34
N LYS A 173 8.30 -28.53 -8.97
CA LYS A 173 9.12 -27.42 -8.50
C LYS A 173 8.64 -26.86 -7.16
N VAL A 174 7.34 -26.67 -6.99
CA VAL A 174 6.73 -26.24 -5.72
C VAL A 174 7.10 -27.23 -4.61
N LYS A 175 6.94 -28.54 -4.87
CA LYS A 175 7.33 -29.60 -3.92
C LYS A 175 8.80 -29.53 -3.53
N GLN A 176 9.68 -29.31 -4.50
CA GLN A 176 11.11 -29.17 -4.26
C GLN A 176 11.41 -27.94 -3.38
N LEU A 177 10.82 -26.78 -3.69
CA LEU A 177 11.03 -25.53 -2.94
C LEU A 177 10.58 -25.63 -1.49
N VAL A 178 9.39 -26.19 -1.24
CA VAL A 178 8.90 -26.38 0.14
C VAL A 178 9.76 -27.36 0.93
N GLN A 179 10.32 -28.40 0.29
CA GLN A 179 11.22 -29.35 0.93
C GLN A 179 12.58 -28.73 1.30
N ILE A 180 13.10 -27.82 0.46
CA ILE A 180 14.33 -27.07 0.77
C ILE A 180 14.15 -26.25 2.05
N LYS A 181 12.99 -25.58 2.19
CA LYS A 181 12.65 -24.79 3.38
C LYS A 181 12.34 -25.67 4.59
N ASN A 182 11.56 -26.72 4.41
CA ASN A 182 11.13 -27.64 5.46
C ASN A 182 11.00 -29.06 4.90
N THR A 183 11.93 -29.95 5.23
CA THR A 183 11.94 -31.33 4.77
C THR A 183 10.70 -32.14 5.13
N LEU A 184 9.95 -31.73 6.17
CA LEU A 184 8.72 -32.37 6.64
C LEU A 184 7.46 -31.65 6.12
N HIS A 185 7.57 -30.75 5.15
CA HIS A 185 6.43 -30.02 4.63
C HIS A 185 5.38 -30.96 4.02
N PRO A 186 4.09 -30.85 4.37
CA PRO A 186 3.04 -31.79 3.94
C PRO A 186 2.88 -31.88 2.41
N TRP A 187 3.08 -30.76 1.71
CA TRP A 187 2.87 -30.71 0.25
C TRP A 187 3.79 -31.62 -0.54
N LYS A 188 4.90 -32.11 0.02
CA LYS A 188 5.82 -33.03 -0.65
C LYS A 188 5.11 -34.29 -1.15
N ASP A 189 4.12 -34.79 -0.37
CA ASP A 189 3.42 -36.06 -0.60
C ASP A 189 2.01 -35.87 -1.17
N MET A 190 1.50 -34.63 -1.23
CA MET A 190 0.16 -34.28 -1.71
C MET A 190 0.09 -34.28 -3.25
N ASP A 191 -1.07 -34.60 -3.82
CA ASP A 191 -1.32 -34.34 -5.23
C ASP A 191 -1.56 -32.83 -5.50
N ALA A 192 -1.70 -32.47 -6.78
CA ALA A 192 -1.87 -31.06 -7.14
C ALA A 192 -3.15 -30.44 -6.54
N MET A 193 -4.26 -31.20 -6.56
CA MET A 193 -5.53 -30.69 -6.07
C MET A 193 -5.54 -30.51 -4.55
N ASP A 194 -4.88 -31.40 -3.82
CA ASP A 194 -4.72 -31.30 -2.38
C ASP A 194 -3.82 -30.11 -1.99
N ILE A 195 -2.76 -29.85 -2.79
CA ILE A 195 -1.95 -28.62 -2.62
C ILE A 195 -2.80 -27.39 -2.84
N PHE A 196 -3.61 -27.32 -3.92
CA PHE A 196 -4.46 -26.15 -4.18
C PHE A 196 -5.49 -25.91 -3.08
N LYS A 197 -6.11 -26.95 -2.55
CA LYS A 197 -7.04 -26.84 -1.40
C LYS A 197 -6.31 -26.40 -0.12
N SER A 198 -5.19 -27.01 0.19
CA SER A 198 -4.37 -26.70 1.38
C SER A 198 -3.82 -25.26 1.34
N ALA A 199 -3.47 -24.77 0.15
CA ALA A 199 -3.00 -23.41 -0.08
C ALA A 199 -4.15 -22.37 -0.11
N GLY A 200 -5.42 -22.78 -0.10
CA GLY A 200 -6.58 -21.91 -0.24
C GLY A 200 -6.78 -21.37 -1.66
N LEU A 201 -6.21 -22.05 -2.67
CA LEU A 201 -6.32 -21.68 -4.08
C LEU A 201 -7.54 -22.29 -4.77
N TYR A 202 -8.09 -23.34 -4.19
CA TYR A 202 -9.40 -23.89 -4.51
C TYR A 202 -10.29 -23.76 -3.28
N GLU A 203 -11.33 -22.96 -3.39
CA GLU A 203 -12.22 -22.64 -2.27
C GLU A 203 -13.55 -23.39 -2.38
N ASP A 204 -14.05 -23.81 -1.22
CA ASP A 204 -15.43 -24.20 -0.97
C ASP A 204 -16.02 -23.10 -0.07
N ASN A 205 -16.71 -22.13 -0.65
CA ASN A 205 -17.24 -20.99 0.08
C ASN A 205 -18.50 -21.40 0.84
N LEU A 206 -18.36 -21.59 2.16
CA LEU A 206 -19.44 -22.06 3.06
C LEU A 206 -20.59 -21.06 3.20
N ILE A 207 -20.39 -19.78 2.84
CA ILE A 207 -21.44 -18.75 2.91
C ILE A 207 -22.30 -18.78 1.66
N THR A 208 -21.67 -18.86 0.49
CA THR A 208 -22.37 -18.78 -0.81
C THR A 208 -22.63 -20.15 -1.45
N GLY A 209 -22.03 -21.23 -0.93
CA GLY A 209 -22.05 -22.57 -1.50
C GLY A 209 -21.28 -22.71 -2.83
N LYS A 210 -20.59 -21.67 -3.27
CA LYS A 210 -19.82 -21.71 -4.52
C LYS A 210 -18.46 -22.37 -4.28
N LYS A 211 -18.04 -23.19 -5.28
CA LYS A 211 -16.75 -23.90 -5.27
C LYS A 211 -15.98 -23.56 -6.53
N GLY A 212 -14.67 -23.49 -6.45
CA GLY A 212 -13.82 -23.29 -7.63
C GLY A 212 -12.43 -22.74 -7.29
N PHE A 213 -11.63 -22.62 -8.33
CA PHE A 213 -10.37 -21.89 -8.26
C PHE A 213 -10.63 -20.40 -8.09
N ASN A 214 -9.81 -19.75 -7.29
CA ASN A 214 -9.82 -18.31 -7.15
C ASN A 214 -8.76 -17.65 -8.04
N LEU A 215 -8.76 -16.30 -8.09
CA LEU A 215 -7.81 -15.55 -8.89
C LEU A 215 -6.35 -15.79 -8.46
N ALA A 216 -6.09 -16.04 -7.16
CA ALA A 216 -4.74 -16.37 -6.70
C ALA A 216 -4.21 -17.65 -7.35
N ALA A 217 -5.06 -18.66 -7.59
CA ALA A 217 -4.68 -19.87 -8.33
C ALA A 217 -4.23 -19.57 -9.75
N ILE A 218 -4.97 -18.70 -10.46
CA ILE A 218 -4.61 -18.27 -11.81
C ILE A 218 -3.34 -17.41 -11.80
N LEU A 219 -3.19 -16.51 -10.85
CA LEU A 219 -1.98 -15.71 -10.75
C LEU A 219 -0.74 -16.56 -10.45
N LEU A 220 -0.84 -17.57 -9.58
CA LEU A 220 0.29 -18.42 -9.18
C LEU A 220 0.61 -19.52 -10.21
N PHE A 221 -0.42 -20.11 -10.83
CA PHE A 221 -0.27 -21.31 -11.67
C PHE A 221 -0.90 -21.17 -13.07
N GLY A 222 -1.53 -20.05 -13.39
CA GLY A 222 -2.22 -19.89 -14.64
C GLY A 222 -1.31 -20.00 -15.86
N LYS A 223 -1.82 -20.60 -16.93
CA LYS A 223 -1.27 -20.41 -18.28
C LYS A 223 -1.43 -18.96 -18.69
N ASP A 224 -0.53 -18.41 -19.49
CA ASP A 224 -0.56 -16.99 -19.89
C ASP A 224 -1.91 -16.57 -20.48
N THR A 225 -2.53 -17.44 -21.28
CA THR A 225 -3.88 -17.22 -21.86
C THR A 225 -4.98 -17.13 -20.79
N ALA A 226 -4.87 -17.91 -19.71
CA ALA A 226 -5.82 -17.87 -18.61
C ALA A 226 -5.65 -16.58 -17.78
N ILE A 227 -4.41 -16.17 -17.54
CA ILE A 227 -4.11 -14.90 -16.85
C ILE A 227 -4.64 -13.73 -17.67
N GLN A 228 -4.35 -13.66 -18.95
CA GLN A 228 -4.82 -12.59 -19.84
C GLN A 228 -6.36 -12.55 -19.97
N SER A 229 -7.02 -13.70 -19.94
CA SER A 229 -8.48 -13.77 -19.93
C SER A 229 -9.09 -13.14 -18.68
N CYS A 230 -8.45 -13.31 -17.49
CA CYS A 230 -8.93 -12.77 -16.24
C CYS A 230 -8.47 -11.32 -16.02
N LEU A 231 -7.25 -11.01 -16.42
CA LEU A 231 -6.54 -9.76 -16.18
C LEU A 231 -5.84 -9.27 -17.46
N PRO A 232 -6.58 -8.69 -18.42
CA PRO A 232 -6.02 -8.30 -19.73
C PRO A 232 -4.88 -7.27 -19.66
N ALA A 233 -4.82 -6.47 -18.60
CA ALA A 233 -3.79 -5.46 -18.40
C ALA A 233 -2.62 -5.94 -17.50
N TYR A 234 -2.64 -7.21 -17.06
CA TYR A 234 -1.61 -7.75 -16.21
C TYR A 234 -0.27 -7.81 -16.92
N LYS A 235 0.71 -7.07 -16.38
CA LYS A 235 2.11 -7.14 -16.77
C LYS A 235 3.01 -6.49 -15.73
N THR A 236 4.27 -6.89 -15.70
CA THR A 236 5.35 -6.18 -15.03
C THR A 236 6.37 -5.77 -16.08
N ASP A 237 6.71 -4.49 -16.14
CA ASP A 237 7.65 -3.93 -17.11
C ASP A 237 8.99 -3.71 -16.42
N ALA A 238 9.97 -4.55 -16.70
CA ALA A 238 11.33 -4.45 -16.18
C ALA A 238 12.21 -3.74 -17.22
N ILE A 239 12.84 -2.64 -16.83
CA ILE A 239 13.55 -1.72 -17.71
C ILE A 239 14.95 -1.46 -17.15
N PHE A 240 15.96 -1.59 -17.99
CA PHE A 240 17.32 -1.15 -17.68
C PHE A 240 17.68 0.09 -18.51
N ARG A 241 18.13 1.14 -17.81
CA ARG A 241 18.55 2.43 -18.39
C ARG A 241 19.93 2.82 -17.84
N TYR A 242 20.96 2.61 -18.59
CA TYR A 242 22.33 2.91 -18.16
C TYR A 242 22.93 4.12 -18.89
N LYS A 243 22.79 4.15 -20.23
CA LYS A 243 23.45 5.14 -21.08
C LYS A 243 22.59 6.38 -21.35
N ASN A 244 21.29 6.19 -21.49
CA ASN A 244 20.36 7.27 -21.84
C ASN A 244 19.09 7.17 -20.95
N PRO A 245 18.74 8.24 -20.22
CA PRO A 245 17.53 8.25 -19.39
C PRO A 245 16.23 8.14 -20.21
N ASP A 246 16.23 8.57 -21.49
CA ASP A 246 15.04 8.58 -22.34
C ASP A 246 14.81 7.24 -23.08
N ARG A 247 15.83 6.38 -23.16
CA ARG A 247 15.76 5.08 -23.83
C ARG A 247 16.16 3.97 -22.89
N TYR A 248 15.60 2.77 -23.10
CA TYR A 248 16.05 1.57 -22.40
C TYR A 248 17.20 0.91 -23.20
N ASP A 249 18.20 0.41 -22.45
CA ASP A 249 19.28 -0.42 -22.99
C ASP A 249 18.86 -1.90 -23.01
N ASP A 250 17.98 -2.30 -22.05
CA ASP A 250 17.35 -3.62 -22.03
C ASP A 250 15.93 -3.51 -21.45
N ARG A 251 15.03 -4.40 -21.87
CA ARG A 251 13.65 -4.44 -21.39
C ARG A 251 13.09 -5.85 -21.39
N LEU A 252 12.41 -6.20 -20.32
CA LEU A 252 11.71 -7.46 -20.17
C LEU A 252 10.24 -7.19 -19.74
N ILE A 253 9.30 -7.60 -20.56
CA ILE A 253 7.87 -7.59 -20.22
C ILE A 253 7.52 -8.98 -19.67
N VAL A 254 7.01 -9.02 -18.45
CA VAL A 254 6.61 -10.25 -17.75
C VAL A 254 5.09 -10.28 -17.63
N GLU A 255 4.46 -11.25 -18.27
CA GLU A 255 3.00 -11.43 -18.36
C GLU A 255 2.58 -12.86 -17.99
N THR A 256 3.45 -13.61 -17.34
CA THR A 256 3.26 -15.01 -16.94
C THR A 256 2.88 -15.14 -15.46
N ASN A 257 2.67 -16.38 -14.99
CA ASN A 257 2.33 -16.67 -13.60
C ASN A 257 3.40 -16.15 -12.62
N LEU A 258 3.00 -15.94 -11.35
CA LEU A 258 3.86 -15.27 -10.36
C LEU A 258 5.12 -16.07 -9.99
N ILE A 259 5.08 -17.41 -10.08
CA ILE A 259 6.25 -18.26 -9.78
C ILE A 259 7.33 -18.00 -10.84
N GLU A 260 6.98 -18.03 -12.11
CA GLU A 260 7.91 -17.73 -13.20
C GLU A 260 8.25 -16.24 -13.28
N SER A 261 7.28 -15.36 -12.96
CA SER A 261 7.52 -13.91 -12.90
C SER A 261 8.61 -13.57 -11.87
N TYR A 262 8.57 -14.20 -10.70
CA TYR A 262 9.59 -14.02 -9.68
C TYR A 262 10.99 -14.38 -10.22
N GLU A 263 11.13 -15.52 -10.88
CA GLU A 263 12.42 -15.97 -11.42
C GLU A 263 12.96 -15.05 -12.50
N ARG A 264 12.10 -14.71 -13.49
CA ARG A 264 12.50 -13.81 -14.59
C ARG A 264 12.91 -12.42 -14.08
N LEU A 265 12.20 -11.89 -13.08
CA LEU A 265 12.55 -10.60 -12.48
C LEU A 265 13.84 -10.68 -11.66
N MET A 266 14.05 -11.77 -10.90
CA MET A 266 15.32 -12.00 -10.20
C MET A 266 16.49 -12.09 -11.17
N GLU A 267 16.37 -12.87 -12.25
CA GLU A 267 17.39 -12.96 -13.30
C GLU A 267 17.68 -11.61 -13.95
N PHE A 268 16.63 -10.81 -14.19
CA PHE A 268 16.79 -9.47 -14.77
C PHE A 268 17.57 -8.54 -13.82
N VAL A 269 17.24 -8.55 -12.53
CA VAL A 269 18.00 -7.77 -11.54
C VAL A 269 19.44 -8.26 -11.45
N GLN A 270 19.66 -9.57 -11.40
CA GLN A 270 21.00 -10.16 -11.33
C GLN A 270 21.87 -9.81 -12.56
N LYS A 271 21.27 -9.75 -13.74
CA LYS A 271 21.95 -9.38 -14.99
C LYS A 271 22.43 -7.93 -15.00
N HIS A 272 21.71 -7.02 -14.34
CA HIS A 272 21.91 -5.58 -14.45
C HIS A 272 22.43 -4.90 -13.18
N THR A 273 22.74 -5.67 -12.14
CA THR A 273 23.29 -5.13 -10.89
C THR A 273 24.53 -5.93 -10.47
N ASP A 274 25.52 -5.22 -9.94
CA ASP A 274 26.75 -5.86 -9.46
C ASP A 274 26.49 -6.68 -8.20
N ASP A 275 27.12 -7.84 -8.13
CA ASP A 275 27.12 -8.64 -6.92
C ASP A 275 28.29 -8.24 -6.02
N ARG A 276 27.94 -7.87 -4.79
CA ARG A 276 28.90 -7.59 -3.74
C ARG A 276 28.74 -8.66 -2.66
N PHE A 277 29.76 -9.48 -2.50
CA PHE A 277 29.78 -10.49 -1.46
C PHE A 277 30.15 -9.86 -0.12
N PHE A 278 29.33 -10.14 0.86
CA PHE A 278 29.57 -9.73 2.24
C PHE A 278 29.49 -10.94 3.15
N LEU A 279 30.22 -10.89 4.24
CA LEU A 279 30.10 -11.85 5.33
C LEU A 279 28.96 -11.37 6.25
N VAL A 280 27.87 -12.14 6.26
CA VAL A 280 26.77 -11.96 7.21
C VAL A 280 26.78 -13.18 8.11
N ASP A 281 26.97 -12.99 9.40
CA ASP A 281 27.06 -14.06 10.41
C ASP A 281 28.07 -15.16 10.03
N ASN A 282 29.24 -14.76 9.51
CA ASN A 282 30.34 -15.61 9.02
C ASN A 282 29.98 -16.47 7.78
N LEU A 283 28.87 -16.23 7.13
CA LEU A 283 28.51 -16.87 5.87
C LEU A 283 28.63 -15.89 4.71
N SER A 284 29.28 -16.34 3.62
CA SER A 284 29.32 -15.59 2.37
C SER A 284 27.90 -15.49 1.79
N THR A 285 27.40 -14.29 1.63
CA THR A 285 26.01 -14.05 1.16
C THR A 285 26.02 -12.96 0.09
N SER A 286 25.27 -13.18 -1.01
CA SER A 286 24.93 -12.14 -1.96
C SER A 286 23.92 -11.18 -1.34
N VAL A 287 24.38 -9.98 -1.00
CA VAL A 287 23.50 -8.93 -0.46
C VAL A 287 22.59 -8.36 -1.55
N ARG A 288 23.07 -8.30 -2.81
CA ARG A 288 22.27 -7.99 -3.97
C ARG A 288 21.04 -8.89 -4.07
N ASP A 289 21.22 -10.20 -3.97
CA ASP A 289 20.12 -11.16 -4.12
C ASP A 289 19.11 -11.04 -2.96
N LYS A 290 19.59 -10.67 -1.76
CA LYS A 290 18.69 -10.36 -0.63
C LYS A 290 17.81 -9.14 -0.91
N ILE A 291 18.41 -8.05 -1.42
CA ILE A 291 17.69 -6.84 -1.80
C ILE A 291 16.73 -7.14 -2.96
N ALA A 292 17.21 -7.79 -4.03
CA ALA A 292 16.41 -8.15 -5.20
C ALA A 292 15.18 -8.96 -4.80
N ARG A 293 15.36 -9.97 -3.94
CA ARG A 293 14.25 -10.79 -3.43
C ARG A 293 13.18 -9.95 -2.76
N GLU A 294 13.56 -9.07 -1.84
CA GLU A 294 12.58 -8.22 -1.14
C GLU A 294 11.85 -7.27 -2.09
N VAL A 295 12.58 -6.65 -3.03
CA VAL A 295 11.99 -5.73 -4.00
C VAL A 295 11.04 -6.44 -4.97
N VAL A 296 11.45 -7.59 -5.52
CA VAL A 296 10.63 -8.38 -6.46
C VAL A 296 9.39 -8.94 -5.77
N VAL A 297 9.55 -9.54 -4.57
CA VAL A 297 8.43 -10.06 -3.79
C VAL A 297 7.43 -8.95 -3.46
N ASN A 298 7.90 -7.79 -2.99
CA ASN A 298 7.03 -6.66 -2.69
C ASN A 298 6.23 -6.21 -3.93
N THR A 299 6.88 -6.17 -5.10
CA THR A 299 6.21 -5.80 -6.35
C THR A 299 5.12 -6.79 -6.76
N LEU A 300 5.35 -8.11 -6.55
CA LEU A 300 4.39 -9.15 -6.93
C LEU A 300 3.30 -9.37 -5.88
N VAL A 301 3.66 -9.39 -4.59
CA VAL A 301 2.74 -9.74 -3.50
C VAL A 301 1.86 -8.57 -3.06
N HIS A 302 2.38 -7.33 -3.10
CA HIS A 302 1.66 -6.16 -2.60
C HIS A 302 1.00 -5.32 -3.71
N ARG A 303 0.89 -5.84 -4.92
CA ARG A 303 0.21 -5.21 -6.05
C ARG A 303 -1.31 -5.33 -5.93
N GLU A 304 -2.03 -4.27 -6.30
CA GLU A 304 -3.49 -4.32 -6.50
C GLU A 304 -3.79 -4.85 -7.92
N TYR A 305 -4.26 -6.09 -7.99
CA TYR A 305 -4.50 -6.78 -9.27
C TYR A 305 -5.79 -6.36 -9.98
N SER A 306 -6.70 -5.63 -9.32
CA SER A 306 -7.87 -5.06 -9.98
C SER A 306 -7.54 -3.86 -10.86
N SER A 307 -6.35 -3.28 -10.69
CA SER A 307 -5.90 -2.11 -11.45
C SER A 307 -5.27 -2.50 -12.78
N ALA A 308 -5.59 -1.74 -13.83
CA ALA A 308 -4.93 -1.83 -15.14
C ALA A 308 -3.51 -1.23 -15.15
N TYR A 309 -3.07 -0.59 -14.06
CA TYR A 309 -1.75 0.02 -13.97
C TYR A 309 -0.65 -1.06 -13.96
N PRO A 310 0.28 -1.05 -14.91
CA PRO A 310 1.36 -2.03 -14.94
C PRO A 310 2.33 -1.79 -13.79
N ALA A 311 2.82 -2.86 -13.17
CA ALA A 311 3.95 -2.74 -12.27
C ALA A 311 5.22 -2.45 -13.07
N LYS A 312 6.14 -1.65 -12.51
CA LYS A 312 7.43 -1.36 -13.12
C LYS A 312 8.58 -1.70 -12.19
N LEU A 313 9.65 -2.23 -12.79
CA LEU A 313 10.94 -2.42 -12.16
C LEU A 313 11.98 -1.73 -13.05
N ILE A 314 12.59 -0.66 -12.55
CA ILE A 314 13.53 0.15 -13.34
C ILE A 314 14.90 0.10 -12.66
N ILE A 315 15.90 -0.30 -13.42
CA ILE A 315 17.30 -0.29 -12.98
C ILE A 315 18.03 0.79 -13.77
N THR A 316 18.68 1.68 -13.05
CA THR A 316 19.59 2.68 -13.60
C THR A 316 21.01 2.40 -13.13
N LYS A 317 21.97 3.20 -13.54
CA LYS A 317 23.33 3.13 -13.00
C LYS A 317 23.35 3.22 -11.47
N ASP A 318 22.50 4.08 -10.90
CA ASP A 318 22.60 4.49 -9.50
C ASP A 318 21.49 3.92 -8.61
N SER A 319 20.44 3.33 -9.19
CA SER A 319 19.26 2.91 -8.42
C SER A 319 18.51 1.73 -9.02
N LEU A 320 17.91 0.94 -8.12
CA LEU A 320 16.83 0.01 -8.40
C LEU A 320 15.52 0.62 -7.89
N TYR A 321 14.58 0.84 -8.77
CA TYR A 321 13.28 1.45 -8.50
C TYR A 321 12.15 0.52 -8.88
N THR A 322 11.11 0.43 -8.05
CA THR A 322 9.86 -0.24 -8.40
C THR A 322 8.66 0.63 -8.08
N GLU A 323 7.60 0.46 -8.88
CA GLU A 323 6.29 1.02 -8.62
C GLU A 323 5.19 0.04 -9.00
N ASN A 324 4.15 -0.02 -8.21
CA ASN A 324 2.94 -0.77 -8.49
C ASN A 324 1.71 -0.09 -7.88
N TRP A 325 0.56 -0.23 -8.54
CA TRP A 325 -0.70 0.23 -8.00
C TRP A 325 -1.00 -0.49 -6.68
N ASN A 326 -1.48 0.27 -5.70
CA ASN A 326 -1.59 -0.18 -4.32
C ASN A 326 -2.93 0.22 -3.71
N ARG A 327 -3.48 -0.64 -2.88
CA ARG A 327 -4.59 -0.31 -1.97
C ARG A 327 -3.98 0.23 -0.69
N SER A 328 -3.66 1.51 -0.69
CA SER A 328 -2.99 2.15 0.44
C SER A 328 -3.90 2.31 1.66
N THR A 329 -3.34 2.01 2.85
CA THR A 329 -3.97 2.27 4.14
C THR A 329 -3.35 3.45 4.87
N LYS A 330 -2.23 3.96 4.35
CA LYS A 330 -1.46 5.08 4.91
C LYS A 330 -0.88 5.91 3.77
N PHE A 331 -0.42 7.09 4.06
CA PHE A 331 0.28 7.96 3.12
C PHE A 331 1.65 8.34 3.65
N GLY A 332 2.64 8.39 2.74
CA GLY A 332 3.97 8.91 3.00
C GLY A 332 5.05 7.85 3.18
N ARG A 333 6.19 8.27 3.69
CA ARG A 333 7.38 7.42 3.80
C ARG A 333 7.21 6.35 4.87
N LEU A 334 7.48 5.10 4.48
CA LEU A 334 7.54 3.97 5.41
C LEU A 334 8.96 3.77 5.93
N THR A 335 9.03 3.55 7.24
CA THR A 335 10.28 3.21 7.96
C THR A 335 10.03 1.98 8.83
N PRO A 336 11.08 1.29 9.31
CA PRO A 336 10.91 0.14 10.20
C PRO A 336 10.10 0.44 11.48
N GLU A 337 10.05 1.73 11.90
CA GLU A 337 9.37 2.17 13.12
C GLU A 337 7.87 2.43 12.89
N ASN A 338 7.48 2.92 11.70
CA ASN A 338 6.09 3.26 11.40
C ASN A 338 5.36 2.20 10.55
N PHE A 339 6.10 1.18 10.09
CA PHE A 339 5.54 0.12 9.27
C PHE A 339 4.69 -0.85 10.08
N THR A 340 3.47 -1.08 9.59
CA THR A 340 2.58 -2.14 10.08
C THR A 340 2.34 -3.12 8.94
N PRO A 341 2.71 -4.40 9.08
CA PRO A 341 2.49 -5.39 8.03
C PRO A 341 1.01 -5.53 7.69
N TYR A 342 0.66 -5.31 6.43
CA TYR A 342 -0.67 -5.55 5.91
C TYR A 342 -0.57 -6.12 4.49
N PRO A 343 -0.68 -7.44 4.31
CA PRO A 343 -0.59 -8.04 2.99
C PRO A 343 -1.81 -7.66 2.16
N LYS A 344 -1.57 -7.17 0.94
CA LYS A 344 -2.64 -6.81 -0.01
C LYS A 344 -3.24 -8.07 -0.64
N ASN A 345 -2.43 -9.12 -0.77
CA ASN A 345 -2.81 -10.43 -1.30
C ASN A 345 -2.33 -11.52 -0.33
N PRO A 346 -3.08 -11.79 0.76
CA PRO A 346 -2.64 -12.70 1.83
C PRO A 346 -2.47 -14.16 1.39
N LEU A 347 -3.23 -14.66 0.41
CA LEU A 347 -3.05 -16.02 -0.12
C LEU A 347 -1.75 -16.13 -0.90
N ILE A 348 -1.49 -15.17 -1.81
CA ILE A 348 -0.24 -15.10 -2.59
C ILE A 348 0.94 -14.92 -1.63
N ALA A 349 0.84 -14.02 -0.64
CA ALA A 349 1.88 -13.80 0.36
C ALA A 349 2.21 -15.09 1.12
N LYS A 350 1.19 -15.80 1.61
CA LYS A 350 1.35 -17.07 2.31
C LYS A 350 2.01 -18.11 1.40
N PHE A 351 1.58 -18.20 0.14
CA PHE A 351 2.14 -19.15 -0.80
C PHE A 351 3.63 -18.88 -1.07
N PHE A 352 4.02 -17.62 -1.29
CA PHE A 352 5.42 -17.22 -1.43
C PHE A 352 6.25 -17.52 -0.18
N MET A 353 5.67 -17.34 1.02
CA MET A 353 6.33 -17.75 2.25
C MET A 353 6.55 -19.25 2.31
N GLU A 354 5.55 -20.08 1.95
CA GLU A 354 5.72 -21.54 1.93
C GLU A 354 6.85 -21.98 0.98
N LEU A 355 6.98 -21.33 -0.17
CA LEU A 355 8.06 -21.59 -1.13
C LEU A 355 9.45 -21.10 -0.66
N GLY A 356 9.54 -20.33 0.44
CA GLY A 356 10.80 -19.69 0.86
C GLY A 356 11.23 -18.51 -0.03
N MET A 357 10.35 -18.03 -0.92
CA MET A 357 10.58 -16.85 -1.75
C MET A 357 10.37 -15.54 -0.97
N ALA A 358 9.52 -15.56 0.04
CA ALA A 358 9.29 -14.46 0.98
C ALA A 358 9.65 -14.86 2.41
N ASP A 359 10.09 -13.89 3.20
CA ASP A 359 10.29 -14.06 4.64
C ASP A 359 8.95 -13.89 5.39
N THR A 360 8.96 -14.04 6.72
CA THR A 360 7.77 -13.84 7.56
C THR A 360 7.21 -12.43 7.41
N LEU A 361 5.88 -12.30 7.51
CA LEU A 361 5.18 -11.01 7.43
C LEU A 361 5.83 -9.96 8.34
N GLY A 362 6.20 -8.82 7.74
CA GLY A 362 6.78 -7.68 8.44
C GLY A 362 8.30 -7.67 8.55
N SER A 363 9.01 -8.72 8.17
CA SER A 363 10.47 -8.73 8.11
C SER A 363 11.03 -8.04 6.87
N GLY A 364 10.29 -8.03 5.76
CA GLY A 364 10.75 -7.55 4.45
C GLY A 364 11.26 -6.10 4.48
N VAL A 365 10.51 -5.16 5.07
CA VAL A 365 10.95 -3.76 5.21
C VAL A 365 12.24 -3.67 6.02
N ARG A 366 12.30 -4.35 7.16
CA ARG A 366 13.50 -4.35 8.02
C ARG A 366 14.70 -4.95 7.30
N ASN A 367 14.51 -6.05 6.58
CA ASN A 367 15.54 -6.69 5.77
C ASN A 367 16.04 -5.76 4.67
N LEU A 368 15.12 -5.10 3.97
CA LEU A 368 15.49 -4.16 2.91
C LEU A 368 16.33 -3.01 3.46
N TYR A 369 15.96 -2.41 4.60
CA TYR A 369 16.77 -1.39 5.27
C TYR A 369 18.14 -1.94 5.69
N LYS A 370 18.20 -3.12 6.32
CA LYS A 370 19.44 -3.77 6.75
C LYS A 370 20.39 -4.01 5.57
N PHE A 371 19.88 -4.65 4.52
CA PHE A 371 20.73 -5.05 3.39
C PHE A 371 21.11 -3.89 2.49
N THR A 372 20.25 -2.88 2.30
CA THR A 372 20.61 -1.66 1.57
C THR A 372 21.73 -0.90 2.27
N LYS A 373 21.66 -0.80 3.61
CA LYS A 373 22.73 -0.17 4.39
C LYS A 373 24.06 -0.89 4.24
N ILE A 374 24.05 -2.22 4.17
CA ILE A 374 25.27 -3.04 3.93
C ILE A 374 25.76 -2.83 2.50
N TYR A 375 24.85 -2.83 1.51
CA TYR A 375 25.20 -2.82 0.08
C TYR A 375 25.77 -1.48 -0.39
N SER A 376 25.09 -0.39 -0.05
CA SER A 376 25.40 0.96 -0.56
C SER A 376 25.62 2.01 0.53
N SER A 377 25.63 1.63 1.81
CA SER A 377 25.70 2.56 2.97
C SER A 377 24.57 3.60 3.01
N THR A 378 23.46 3.34 2.31
CA THR A 378 22.29 4.20 2.25
C THR A 378 21.07 3.51 2.88
N GLU A 379 19.95 4.22 2.95
CA GLU A 379 18.66 3.64 3.33
C GLU A 379 17.74 3.60 2.12
N PRO A 380 16.88 2.58 1.97
CA PRO A 380 15.88 2.56 0.93
C PRO A 380 14.83 3.64 1.18
N ILE A 381 14.19 4.09 0.10
CA ILE A 381 13.03 4.98 0.16
C ILE A 381 11.82 4.15 -0.21
N LEU A 382 10.88 4.01 0.74
CA LEU A 382 9.61 3.33 0.56
C LEU A 382 8.49 4.37 0.75
N GLU A 383 7.65 4.52 -0.25
CA GLU A 383 6.55 5.49 -0.25
C GLU A 383 5.22 4.77 -0.44
N GLU A 384 4.36 4.89 0.58
CA GLU A 384 3.00 4.37 0.55
C GLU A 384 2.05 5.45 0.00
N GLY A 385 1.22 5.06 -0.96
CA GLY A 385 0.21 5.88 -1.61
C GLY A 385 -0.63 5.01 -2.53
N ASP A 386 -1.41 5.59 -3.45
CA ASP A 386 -2.13 4.84 -4.48
C ASP A 386 -1.17 4.09 -5.42
N VAL A 387 0.04 4.61 -5.54
CA VAL A 387 1.18 3.91 -6.13
C VAL A 387 2.20 3.68 -5.03
N PHE A 388 2.52 2.42 -4.75
CA PHE A 388 3.60 2.06 -3.86
C PHE A 388 4.92 2.14 -4.61
N LYS A 389 5.88 2.86 -4.05
CA LYS A 389 7.18 3.07 -4.67
C LYS A 389 8.30 2.58 -3.75
N THR A 390 9.28 1.90 -4.33
CA THR A 390 10.51 1.50 -3.63
C THR A 390 11.70 1.99 -4.42
N THR A 391 12.64 2.68 -3.76
CA THR A 391 13.92 3.08 -4.34
C THR A 391 15.07 2.55 -3.48
N VAL A 392 15.98 1.84 -4.10
CA VAL A 392 17.23 1.37 -3.51
C VAL A 392 18.38 1.98 -4.29
N LEU A 393 19.27 2.72 -3.62
CA LEU A 393 20.49 3.24 -4.24
C LEU A 393 21.52 2.11 -4.36
N LEU A 394 22.13 1.97 -5.53
CA LEU A 394 23.11 0.94 -5.86
C LEU A 394 24.55 1.41 -5.64
N GLU A 395 24.82 2.71 -5.78
CA GLU A 395 26.12 3.35 -5.56
C GLU A 395 26.00 4.48 -4.53
N ASN A 396 27.10 4.75 -3.82
CA ASN A 396 27.19 5.86 -2.86
C ASN A 396 28.24 6.86 -3.35
N ASP A 397 27.96 7.55 -4.43
CA ASP A 397 28.85 8.60 -5.00
C ASP A 397 28.67 9.97 -4.32
N GLY A 398 28.15 10.01 -3.08
CA GLY A 398 27.90 11.27 -2.35
C GLY A 398 26.76 12.11 -2.94
N ILE A 399 25.89 11.51 -3.75
CA ILE A 399 24.77 12.20 -4.41
C ILE A 399 23.75 12.66 -3.36
N ASN A 400 23.50 13.96 -3.39
CA ASN A 400 22.56 14.65 -2.50
C ASN A 400 21.14 14.06 -2.67
N LYS A 401 20.57 13.51 -1.61
CA LYS A 401 19.26 12.83 -1.58
C LYS A 401 18.12 13.70 -2.13
N GLU A 402 18.26 15.03 -2.09
CA GLU A 402 17.26 16.00 -2.58
C GLU A 402 17.13 16.03 -4.10
N LYS A 403 18.24 15.86 -4.85
CA LYS A 403 18.22 15.89 -6.34
C LYS A 403 17.54 14.69 -7.00
N LEU A 404 17.43 13.53 -6.31
CA LEU A 404 16.77 12.33 -6.85
C LEU A 404 15.25 12.44 -6.80
N ILE A 405 14.70 13.26 -5.91
CA ILE A 405 13.27 13.50 -5.78
C ILE A 405 12.82 14.54 -6.81
N GLU A 406 13.57 15.63 -6.99
CA GLU A 406 13.25 16.73 -7.92
C GLU A 406 13.25 16.31 -9.41
N ASN A 407 14.16 15.42 -9.84
CA ASN A 407 14.25 14.96 -11.24
C ASN A 407 13.17 13.97 -11.68
N ARG A 408 12.16 13.67 -10.84
CA ARG A 408 11.08 12.73 -11.15
C ARG A 408 9.70 13.39 -11.23
N GLU A 409 9.62 14.68 -10.90
CA GLU A 409 8.41 15.52 -11.05
C GLU A 409 8.40 16.37 -12.31
N SER A 410 9.46 16.31 -13.13
CA SER A 410 9.55 16.97 -14.44
C SER A 410 9.21 16.05 -15.62
#